data_a276f2879b65082fe632ae6cc25521e4
#
_entry.id   a276f2879b65082fe632ae6cc25521e4
#
_cell.length_a   1.000
_cell.length_b   1.000
_cell.length_c   1.000
_cell.angle_alpha   90.00
_cell.angle_beta   90.00
_cell.angle_gamma   90.00
#
_symmetry.space_group_name_H-M   'P 1'
#
loop_
_entity.id
_entity.type
_entity.pdbx_description
1 polymer ?
#
loop_
_entity_poly.entity_id
_entity_poly.type
_entity_poly.pdbx_seq_one_letter_code
_entity_poly.pdbx_strand_id
1 'polypeptide(L)'
;MPISIFKYPAELGLAYSTETLVRMAEDIDQVVAMKTGCLTCADYYQVWSSLKGKLSIFVTGGDTVDMLGQMMIGSDGAQAGIMAIGRQNWSHFISLSLDGKYTEARNIYMEKLAPIASHIYGAPLRTSHSRRTGGTTALIKEALVAMGMFSSARVRPPDLDATKEEREGIRGLLKRLQLLPE
;
A
#
# COMPACT_ATOMS: atom_id res chain seq x y z
N MET A 1 -16.88 -19.10 6.75
CA MET A 1 -15.50 -18.55 6.73
C MET A 1 -15.60 -17.05 6.47
N PRO A 2 -14.93 -16.17 7.24
CA PRO A 2 -14.95 -14.73 6.98
C PRO A 2 -14.27 -14.38 5.64
N ILE A 3 -14.79 -13.36 4.97
CA ILE A 3 -14.34 -12.88 3.67
C ILE A 3 -13.90 -11.43 3.81
N SER A 4 -12.72 -11.11 3.28
CA SER A 4 -12.29 -9.75 3.05
C SER A 4 -12.31 -9.47 1.55
N ILE A 5 -13.05 -8.45 1.13
CA ILE A 5 -13.10 -8.03 -0.27
C ILE A 5 -12.01 -7.03 -0.58
N PHE A 6 -11.58 -6.95 -1.84
CA PHE A 6 -10.65 -5.94 -2.30
C PHE A 6 -11.31 -5.02 -3.33
N LYS A 7 -11.60 -3.77 -2.93
CA LYS A 7 -11.98 -2.72 -3.87
C LYS A 7 -10.73 -2.30 -4.63
N TYR A 8 -10.59 -2.79 -5.84
CA TYR A 8 -9.50 -2.40 -6.73
C TYR A 8 -9.69 -0.95 -7.22
N PRO A 9 -8.63 -0.22 -7.59
CA PRO A 9 -8.75 1.12 -8.15
C PRO A 9 -9.64 1.15 -9.40
N ALA A 10 -10.51 2.15 -9.50
CA ALA A 10 -11.46 2.28 -10.61
C ALA A 10 -10.76 2.43 -11.96
N GLU A 11 -9.62 3.09 -11.97
CA GLU A 11 -8.79 3.35 -13.14
C GLU A 11 -8.24 2.06 -13.80
N LEU A 12 -8.27 0.97 -13.07
CA LEU A 12 -7.87 -0.36 -13.58
C LEU A 12 -9.05 -1.19 -14.10
N GLY A 13 -10.25 -0.59 -14.16
CA GLY A 13 -11.45 -1.20 -14.76
C GLY A 13 -12.08 -2.35 -13.98
N LEU A 14 -11.68 -2.58 -12.73
CA LEU A 14 -12.12 -3.70 -11.90
C LEU A 14 -12.76 -3.26 -10.57
N ALA A 15 -13.20 -2.01 -10.48
CA ALA A 15 -13.77 -1.48 -9.25
C ALA A 15 -15.25 -1.82 -9.10
N TYR A 16 -15.63 -2.19 -7.89
CA TYR A 16 -17.02 -2.18 -7.47
C TYR A 16 -17.47 -0.75 -7.21
N SER A 17 -18.74 -0.42 -7.57
CA SER A 17 -19.36 0.82 -7.10
C SER A 17 -19.56 0.79 -5.60
N THR A 18 -19.61 1.97 -4.96
CA THR A 18 -19.88 2.06 -3.52
C THR A 18 -21.21 1.41 -3.15
N GLU A 19 -22.24 1.56 -3.98
CA GLU A 19 -23.54 0.89 -3.82
C GLU A 19 -23.40 -0.64 -3.81
N THR A 20 -22.62 -1.21 -4.74
CA THR A 20 -22.37 -2.65 -4.77
C THR A 20 -21.65 -3.11 -3.51
N LEU A 21 -20.67 -2.34 -3.02
CA LEU A 21 -19.95 -2.66 -1.78
C LEU A 21 -20.86 -2.63 -0.55
N VAL A 22 -21.78 -1.67 -0.49
CA VAL A 22 -22.79 -1.58 0.59
C VAL A 22 -23.69 -2.81 0.56
N ARG A 23 -24.22 -3.19 -0.61
CA ARG A 23 -25.03 -4.39 -0.76
C ARG A 23 -24.27 -5.66 -0.37
N MET A 24 -23.01 -5.80 -0.77
CA MET A 24 -22.19 -6.94 -0.37
C MET A 24 -22.03 -7.03 1.16
N ALA A 25 -21.86 -5.89 1.82
CA ALA A 25 -21.74 -5.83 3.28
C ALA A 25 -23.07 -6.10 4.02
N GLU A 26 -24.21 -5.81 3.39
CA GLU A 26 -25.53 -6.00 3.98
C GLU A 26 -26.14 -7.39 3.66
N ASP A 27 -25.89 -7.90 2.46
CA ASP A 27 -26.54 -9.13 1.98
C ASP A 27 -25.70 -10.40 2.28
N ILE A 28 -24.39 -10.25 2.63
CA ILE A 28 -23.48 -11.38 2.80
C ILE A 28 -22.79 -11.31 4.18
N ASP A 29 -23.33 -12.03 5.15
CA ASP A 29 -22.83 -12.07 6.54
C ASP A 29 -21.34 -12.40 6.66
N GLN A 30 -20.79 -13.15 5.68
CA GLN A 30 -19.39 -13.52 5.67
C GLN A 30 -18.44 -12.38 5.28
N VAL A 31 -18.94 -11.31 4.64
CA VAL A 31 -18.15 -10.14 4.26
C VAL A 31 -17.96 -9.26 5.50
N VAL A 32 -16.81 -9.41 6.15
CA VAL A 32 -16.51 -8.76 7.43
C VAL A 32 -15.44 -7.68 7.31
N ALA A 33 -14.75 -7.62 6.18
CA ALA A 33 -13.67 -6.68 5.97
C ALA A 33 -13.53 -6.26 4.52
N MET A 34 -12.88 -5.13 4.30
CA MET A 34 -12.52 -4.64 2.98
C MET A 34 -11.12 -4.02 2.98
N LYS A 35 -10.33 -4.36 1.96
CA LYS A 35 -9.15 -3.62 1.58
C LYS A 35 -9.53 -2.61 0.49
N THR A 36 -9.21 -1.35 0.70
CA THR A 36 -9.52 -0.28 -0.26
C THR A 36 -8.37 -0.05 -1.23
N GLY A 37 -8.67 0.15 -2.51
CA GLY A 37 -7.72 0.60 -3.52
C GLY A 37 -8.03 2.02 -3.99
N CYS A 38 -8.54 2.88 -3.10
CA CYS A 38 -8.84 4.27 -3.44
C CYS A 38 -7.55 5.04 -3.66
N LEU A 39 -7.45 5.76 -4.79
CA LEU A 39 -6.27 6.54 -5.14
C LEU A 39 -6.31 7.96 -4.55
N THR A 40 -7.48 8.44 -4.15
CA THR A 40 -7.65 9.77 -3.56
C THR A 40 -8.36 9.71 -2.22
N CYS A 41 -8.12 10.72 -1.38
CA CYS A 41 -8.88 10.89 -0.14
C CYS A 41 -10.37 11.12 -0.38
N ALA A 42 -10.76 11.73 -1.50
CA ALA A 42 -12.17 11.96 -1.84
C ALA A 42 -12.91 10.65 -2.15
N ASP A 43 -12.32 9.78 -3.00
CA ASP A 43 -12.88 8.45 -3.28
C ASP A 43 -12.92 7.60 -1.99
N TYR A 44 -11.86 7.64 -1.20
CA TYR A 44 -11.81 6.94 0.08
C TYR A 44 -12.91 7.42 1.04
N TYR A 45 -13.13 8.74 1.17
CA TYR A 45 -14.16 9.28 2.04
C TYR A 45 -15.55 8.79 1.68
N GLN A 46 -15.89 8.70 0.38
CA GLN A 46 -17.17 8.16 -0.07
C GLN A 46 -17.36 6.71 0.37
N VAL A 47 -16.34 5.88 0.21
CA VAL A 47 -16.38 4.47 0.62
C VAL A 47 -16.47 4.36 2.14
N TRP A 48 -15.59 5.06 2.85
CA TRP A 48 -15.56 5.07 4.31
C TRP A 48 -16.89 5.51 4.92
N SER A 49 -17.44 6.64 4.49
CA SER A 49 -18.69 7.18 5.03
C SER A 49 -19.89 6.24 4.85
N SER A 50 -19.90 5.44 3.80
CA SER A 50 -20.96 4.48 3.48
C SER A 50 -20.83 3.14 4.23
N LEU A 51 -19.62 2.75 4.61
CA LEU A 51 -19.33 1.39 5.10
C LEU A 51 -18.77 1.35 6.52
N LYS A 52 -18.39 2.49 7.11
CA LYS A 52 -17.92 2.53 8.50
C LYS A 52 -18.96 1.94 9.45
N GLY A 53 -18.49 1.07 10.33
CA GLY A 53 -19.35 0.36 11.29
C GLY A 53 -20.10 -0.84 10.72
N LYS A 54 -20.04 -1.09 9.39
CA LYS A 54 -20.63 -2.30 8.77
C LYS A 54 -19.58 -3.40 8.62
N LEU A 55 -18.35 -3.04 8.32
CA LEU A 55 -17.21 -3.96 8.17
C LEU A 55 -15.90 -3.25 8.53
N SER A 56 -14.82 -4.02 8.73
CA SER A 56 -13.50 -3.45 8.94
C SER A 56 -12.90 -2.95 7.63
N ILE A 57 -12.40 -1.70 7.61
CA ILE A 57 -11.89 -1.05 6.41
C ILE A 57 -10.39 -0.81 6.55
N PHE A 58 -9.60 -1.45 5.65
CA PHE A 58 -8.15 -1.31 5.59
C PHE A 58 -7.74 -0.42 4.43
N VAL A 59 -6.98 0.63 4.71
CA VAL A 59 -6.40 1.46 3.66
C VAL A 59 -5.30 0.70 2.92
N THR A 60 -5.19 0.95 1.62
CA THR A 60 -4.08 0.48 0.81
C THR A 60 -3.34 1.69 0.26
N GLY A 61 -2.18 1.95 0.78
CA GLY A 61 -1.31 2.96 0.22
C GLY A 61 -0.66 2.44 -1.07
N GLY A 62 -1.23 2.83 -2.20
CA GLY A 62 -0.52 2.76 -3.47
C GLY A 62 0.44 3.92 -3.58
N ASP A 63 -0.02 5.12 -3.27
CA ASP A 63 0.71 6.35 -3.53
C ASP A 63 0.78 7.24 -2.29
N THR A 64 1.89 7.17 -1.65
CA THR A 64 2.57 8.12 -0.78
C THR A 64 1.73 8.95 0.22
N VAL A 65 1.18 10.06 -0.21
CA VAL A 65 0.56 11.06 0.69
C VAL A 65 -0.87 10.69 1.03
N ASP A 66 -1.56 10.00 0.15
CA ASP A 66 -2.97 9.66 0.32
C ASP A 66 -3.21 8.67 1.46
N MET A 67 -2.26 7.77 1.75
CA MET A 67 -2.41 6.87 2.90
C MET A 67 -2.50 7.62 4.21
N LEU A 68 -1.68 8.65 4.43
CA LEU A 68 -1.76 9.47 5.64
C LEU A 68 -3.12 10.16 5.73
N GLY A 69 -3.58 10.77 4.62
CA GLY A 69 -4.90 11.40 4.56
C GLY A 69 -6.04 10.41 4.78
N GLN A 70 -5.98 9.24 4.19
CA GLN A 70 -6.97 8.18 4.38
C GLN A 70 -7.00 7.68 5.84
N MET A 71 -5.85 7.50 6.48
CA MET A 71 -5.78 7.15 7.91
C MET A 71 -6.38 8.25 8.79
N MET A 72 -6.22 9.54 8.43
CA MET A 72 -6.83 10.67 9.16
C MET A 72 -8.35 10.75 8.98
N ILE A 73 -8.90 10.32 7.84
CA ILE A 73 -10.35 10.20 7.62
C ILE A 73 -10.93 9.12 8.54
N GLY A 74 -10.19 8.04 8.74
CA GLY A 74 -10.53 6.91 9.58
C GLY A 74 -10.23 5.58 8.88
N SER A 75 -9.86 4.58 9.66
CA SER A 75 -9.52 3.24 9.17
C SER A 75 -9.41 2.28 10.33
N ASP A 76 -9.60 0.98 10.08
CA ASP A 76 -9.34 -0.08 11.06
C ASP A 76 -7.91 -0.66 10.93
N GLY A 77 -7.14 -0.13 9.98
CA GLY A 77 -5.76 -0.53 9.74
C GLY A 77 -5.32 -0.27 8.30
N ALA A 78 -4.20 -0.89 7.91
CA ALA A 78 -3.66 -0.75 6.57
C ALA A 78 -3.10 -2.07 6.04
N GLN A 79 -3.16 -2.28 4.72
CA GLN A 79 -2.65 -3.48 4.06
C GLN A 79 -2.08 -3.16 2.67
N ALA A 80 -0.76 -3.22 2.52
CA ALA A 80 -0.09 -3.04 1.23
C ALA A 80 1.21 -3.85 1.14
N GLY A 81 1.58 -4.29 -0.07
CA GLY A 81 2.80 -5.06 -0.29
C GLY A 81 4.08 -4.31 0.09
N ILE A 82 4.10 -3.00 -0.09
CA ILE A 82 5.23 -2.14 0.30
C ILE A 82 5.55 -2.19 1.80
N MET A 83 4.58 -2.53 2.64
CA MET A 83 4.75 -2.59 4.10
C MET A 83 5.73 -3.68 4.56
N ALA A 84 6.09 -4.60 3.68
CA ALA A 84 7.18 -5.54 3.93
C ALA A 84 8.54 -4.85 4.05
N ILE A 85 8.70 -3.66 3.44
CA ILE A 85 9.92 -2.85 3.48
C ILE A 85 9.86 -1.92 4.70
N GLY A 86 10.69 -2.16 5.70
CA GLY A 86 10.68 -1.36 6.94
C GLY A 86 9.44 -1.57 7.80
N ARG A 87 8.97 -2.81 7.91
CA ARG A 87 7.73 -3.22 8.61
C ARG A 87 7.51 -2.59 9.98
N GLN A 88 8.57 -2.37 10.76
CA GLN A 88 8.47 -1.76 12.09
C GLN A 88 8.01 -0.30 12.00
N ASN A 89 8.51 0.45 11.03
CA ASN A 89 8.10 1.83 10.80
C ASN A 89 6.64 1.90 10.35
N TRP A 90 6.20 0.96 9.50
CA TRP A 90 4.79 0.85 9.11
C TRP A 90 3.88 0.52 10.28
N SER A 91 4.25 -0.46 11.11
CA SER A 91 3.47 -0.81 12.31
C SER A 91 3.35 0.38 13.26
N HIS A 92 4.46 1.11 13.48
CA HIS A 92 4.46 2.29 14.34
C HIS A 92 3.60 3.42 13.77
N PHE A 93 3.73 3.71 12.46
CA PHE A 93 2.89 4.68 11.77
C PHE A 93 1.40 4.35 11.89
N ILE A 94 1.01 3.10 11.64
CA ILE A 94 -0.38 2.65 11.73
C ILE A 94 -0.90 2.78 13.17
N SER A 95 -0.14 2.30 14.17
CA SER A 95 -0.52 2.42 15.57
C SER A 95 -0.75 3.86 16.00
N LEU A 96 0.18 4.75 15.68
CA LEU A 96 0.03 6.18 15.99
C LEU A 96 -1.18 6.81 15.30
N SER A 97 -1.46 6.41 14.05
CA SER A 97 -2.61 6.90 13.31
C SER A 97 -3.93 6.44 13.93
N LEU A 98 -4.02 5.18 14.35
CA LEU A 98 -5.19 4.62 15.02
C LEU A 98 -5.41 5.25 16.42
N ASP A 99 -4.33 5.62 17.10
CA ASP A 99 -4.37 6.34 18.38
C ASP A 99 -4.69 7.84 18.24
N GLY A 100 -4.86 8.36 17.01
CA GLY A 100 -5.10 9.78 16.74
C GLY A 100 -3.87 10.68 16.91
N LYS A 101 -2.67 10.10 17.04
CA LYS A 101 -1.38 10.81 17.18
C LYS A 101 -0.82 11.21 15.81
N TYR A 102 -1.59 12.02 15.09
CA TYR A 102 -1.31 12.30 13.67
C TYR A 102 -0.02 13.08 13.43
N THR A 103 0.42 13.91 14.37
CA THR A 103 1.70 14.64 14.25
C THR A 103 2.88 13.67 14.25
N GLU A 104 2.91 12.74 15.19
CA GLU A 104 3.96 11.71 15.29
C GLU A 104 3.89 10.74 14.10
N ALA A 105 2.69 10.31 13.74
CA ALA A 105 2.47 9.46 12.56
C ALA A 105 3.00 10.13 11.28
N ARG A 106 2.70 11.42 11.08
CA ARG A 106 3.21 12.21 9.96
C ARG A 106 4.74 12.25 9.94
N ASN A 107 5.38 12.47 11.08
CA ASN A 107 6.84 12.55 11.15
C ASN A 107 7.48 11.22 10.71
N ILE A 108 7.04 10.09 11.27
CA ILE A 108 7.51 8.76 10.83
C ILE A 108 7.23 8.55 9.34
N TYR A 109 6.03 8.91 8.89
CA TYR A 109 5.66 8.76 7.49
C TYR A 109 6.62 9.52 6.58
N MET A 110 6.81 10.80 6.82
CA MET A 110 7.65 11.67 5.97
C MET A 110 9.12 11.28 6.00
N GLU A 111 9.65 10.88 7.16
CA GLU A 111 11.07 10.58 7.31
C GLU A 111 11.44 9.16 6.82
N LYS A 112 10.59 8.17 7.06
CA LYS A 112 10.93 6.76 6.88
C LYS A 112 10.16 6.07 5.75
N LEU A 113 8.89 6.42 5.54
CA LEU A 113 7.98 5.69 4.68
C LEU A 113 7.78 6.37 3.32
N ALA A 114 7.58 7.67 3.30
CA ALA A 114 7.38 8.42 2.06
C ALA A 114 8.55 8.30 1.08
N PRO A 115 9.83 8.28 1.49
CA PRO A 115 10.93 8.02 0.57
C PRO A 115 10.85 6.65 -0.11
N ILE A 116 10.42 5.60 0.61
CA ILE A 116 10.25 4.25 0.05
C ILE A 116 9.08 4.25 -0.94
N ALA A 117 7.94 4.77 -0.52
CA ALA A 117 6.73 4.81 -1.33
C ALA A 117 6.96 5.65 -2.61
N SER A 118 7.57 6.83 -2.47
CA SER A 118 7.91 7.68 -3.60
C SER A 118 8.89 7.02 -4.59
N HIS A 119 9.86 6.25 -4.11
CA HIS A 119 10.79 5.52 -4.97
C HIS A 119 10.09 4.38 -5.73
N ILE A 120 9.16 3.66 -5.09
CA ILE A 120 8.49 2.50 -5.68
C ILE A 120 7.34 2.92 -6.60
N TYR A 121 6.55 3.92 -6.22
CA TYR A 121 5.34 4.33 -6.95
C TYR A 121 5.49 5.65 -7.71
N GLY A 122 6.44 6.50 -7.36
CA GLY A 122 6.54 7.89 -7.80
C GLY A 122 7.05 8.12 -9.22
N ALA A 123 7.36 7.08 -9.99
CA ALA A 123 7.67 7.27 -11.40
C ALA A 123 6.37 7.28 -12.23
N PRO A 124 6.17 8.26 -13.13
CA PRO A 124 4.88 8.49 -13.82
C PRO A 124 4.34 7.34 -14.69
N LEU A 125 5.04 6.22 -14.77
CA LEU A 125 4.65 5.07 -15.58
C LEU A 125 4.83 3.73 -14.84
N ARG A 126 5.07 3.74 -13.55
CA ARG A 126 5.19 2.52 -12.75
C ARG A 126 3.82 2.07 -12.28
N THR A 127 3.06 1.53 -13.18
CA THR A 127 1.95 0.66 -12.77
C THR A 127 2.51 -0.73 -12.45
N SER A 128 1.78 -1.51 -11.67
CA SER A 128 2.10 -2.91 -11.39
C SER A 128 2.31 -3.76 -12.66
N HIS A 129 2.04 -3.22 -13.84
CA HIS A 129 2.05 -3.87 -15.14
C HIS A 129 2.87 -3.09 -16.19
N SER A 130 3.80 -2.23 -15.78
CA SER A 130 4.64 -1.50 -16.73
C SER A 130 5.57 -2.48 -17.47
N ARG A 131 5.35 -2.64 -18.77
CA ARG A 131 6.18 -3.47 -19.65
C ARG A 131 7.54 -2.85 -20.02
N ARG A 132 7.86 -1.65 -19.51
CA ARG A 132 9.11 -0.94 -19.86
C ARG A 132 10.12 -0.88 -18.73
N THR A 133 9.68 -1.12 -17.52
CA THR A 133 10.51 -1.11 -16.29
C THR A 133 10.03 -2.24 -15.39
N GLY A 134 10.88 -2.69 -14.51
CA GLY A 134 10.50 -3.69 -13.53
C GLY A 134 9.44 -3.16 -12.55
N GLY A 135 8.19 -3.14 -12.82
CA GLY A 135 7.07 -2.60 -12.05
C GLY A 135 7.21 -2.61 -10.52
N THR A 136 6.22 -2.12 -9.81
CA THR A 136 6.24 -2.01 -8.33
C THR A 136 6.57 -3.34 -7.64
N THR A 137 6.09 -4.47 -8.17
CA THR A 137 6.35 -5.81 -7.63
C THR A 137 7.84 -6.17 -7.71
N ALA A 138 8.50 -5.86 -8.83
CA ALA A 138 9.92 -6.15 -9.00
C ALA A 138 10.77 -5.34 -8.03
N LEU A 139 10.47 -4.05 -7.84
CA LEU A 139 11.18 -3.19 -6.88
C LEU A 139 10.97 -3.61 -5.43
N ILE A 140 9.75 -4.00 -5.04
CA ILE A 140 9.50 -4.55 -3.71
C ILE A 140 10.34 -5.81 -3.50
N LYS A 141 10.38 -6.72 -4.46
CA LYS A 141 11.18 -7.95 -4.36
C LYS A 141 12.67 -7.64 -4.30
N GLU A 142 13.18 -6.70 -5.08
CA GLU A 142 14.59 -6.27 -5.01
C GLU A 142 14.94 -5.69 -3.64
N ALA A 143 14.03 -4.90 -3.05
CA ALA A 143 14.21 -4.41 -1.69
C ALA A 143 14.29 -5.57 -0.69
N LEU A 144 13.40 -6.55 -0.78
CA LEU A 144 13.37 -7.71 0.12
C LEU A 144 14.60 -8.61 -0.04
N VAL A 145 15.13 -8.75 -1.28
CA VAL A 145 16.42 -9.43 -1.51
C VAL A 145 17.57 -8.65 -0.89
N ALA A 146 17.61 -7.33 -1.09
CA ALA A 146 18.65 -6.47 -0.49
C ALA A 146 18.64 -6.51 1.05
N MET A 147 17.45 -6.68 1.64
CA MET A 147 17.25 -6.83 3.09
C MET A 147 17.51 -8.27 3.60
N GLY A 148 17.91 -9.20 2.73
CA GLY A 148 18.17 -10.59 3.11
C GLY A 148 16.91 -11.43 3.39
N MET A 149 15.72 -10.92 3.07
CA MET A 149 14.44 -11.60 3.33
C MET A 149 14.05 -12.58 2.22
N PHE A 150 14.47 -12.33 0.99
CA PHE A 150 14.22 -13.18 -0.18
C PHE A 150 15.52 -13.61 -0.83
N SER A 151 15.52 -14.81 -1.40
CA SER A 151 16.64 -15.34 -2.18
C SER A 151 16.63 -14.91 -3.64
N SER A 152 15.49 -14.43 -4.16
CA SER A 152 15.34 -14.03 -5.56
C SER A 152 14.29 -12.94 -5.71
N ALA A 153 14.59 -11.96 -6.58
CA ALA A 153 13.68 -10.88 -6.94
C ALA A 153 12.90 -11.15 -8.25
N ARG A 154 13.08 -12.33 -8.87
CA ARG A 154 12.43 -12.64 -10.15
C ARG A 154 10.90 -12.49 -10.04
N VAL A 155 10.32 -11.88 -11.06
CA VAL A 155 8.88 -11.76 -11.22
C VAL A 155 8.34 -12.73 -12.26
N ARG A 156 7.04 -12.97 -12.24
CA ARG A 156 6.38 -13.82 -13.24
C ARG A 156 6.08 -13.03 -14.51
N PRO A 157 6.27 -13.61 -15.71
CA PRO A 157 5.75 -13.00 -16.93
C PRO A 157 4.25 -12.70 -16.82
N PRO A 158 3.75 -11.61 -17.40
CA PRO A 158 4.44 -10.70 -18.33
C PRO A 158 5.25 -9.56 -17.66
N ASP A 159 5.34 -9.52 -16.33
CA ASP A 159 6.14 -8.52 -15.62
C ASP A 159 7.63 -8.70 -15.96
N LEU A 160 8.38 -7.60 -15.93
CA LEU A 160 9.82 -7.57 -16.15
C LEU A 160 10.55 -7.48 -14.81
N ASP A 161 11.69 -8.16 -14.72
CA ASP A 161 12.61 -7.97 -13.60
C ASP A 161 13.12 -6.52 -13.56
N ALA A 162 13.50 -6.05 -12.38
CA ALA A 162 14.06 -4.70 -12.22
C ALA A 162 15.36 -4.53 -13.02
N THR A 163 15.55 -3.37 -13.61
CA THR A 163 16.79 -3.01 -14.30
C THR A 163 17.96 -2.88 -13.31
N LYS A 164 19.17 -2.77 -13.82
CA LYS A 164 20.36 -2.54 -12.98
C LYS A 164 20.24 -1.24 -12.21
N GLU A 165 19.83 -0.17 -12.88
CA GLU A 165 19.65 1.16 -12.31
C GLU A 165 18.58 1.17 -11.21
N GLU A 166 17.51 0.45 -11.44
CA GLU A 166 16.41 0.31 -10.44
C GLU A 166 16.90 -0.45 -9.20
N ARG A 167 17.67 -1.52 -9.38
CA ARG A 167 18.28 -2.28 -8.28
C ARG A 167 19.27 -1.42 -7.47
N GLU A 168 20.12 -0.68 -8.15
CA GLU A 168 21.07 0.24 -7.50
C GLU A 168 20.35 1.35 -6.77
N GLY A 169 19.29 1.92 -7.37
CA GLY A 169 18.48 2.97 -6.78
C GLY A 169 17.81 2.55 -5.47
N ILE A 170 17.11 1.40 -5.49
CA ILE A 170 16.43 0.89 -4.28
C ILE A 170 17.46 0.52 -3.19
N ARG A 171 18.59 -0.09 -3.55
CA ARG A 171 19.64 -0.45 -2.61
C ARG A 171 20.26 0.79 -1.94
N GLY A 172 20.52 1.84 -2.74
CA GLY A 172 21.00 3.13 -2.24
C GLY A 172 20.02 3.79 -1.28
N LEU A 173 18.71 3.72 -1.57
CA LEU A 173 17.66 4.20 -0.67
C LEU A 173 17.65 3.43 0.66
N LEU A 174 17.63 2.10 0.60
CA LEU A 174 17.59 1.26 1.80
C LEU A 174 18.83 1.50 2.70
N LYS A 175 20.00 1.72 2.09
CA LYS A 175 21.22 2.09 2.83
C LYS A 175 21.05 3.40 3.59
N ARG A 176 20.53 4.45 2.93
CA ARG A 176 20.28 5.77 3.58
C ARG A 176 19.27 5.66 4.73
N LEU A 177 18.29 4.78 4.61
CA LEU A 177 17.25 4.55 5.63
C LEU A 177 17.68 3.53 6.69
N GLN A 178 18.92 3.01 6.62
CA GLN A 178 19.46 2.00 7.56
C GLN A 178 18.60 0.73 7.63
N LEU A 179 18.07 0.28 6.49
CA LEU A 179 17.23 -0.91 6.38
C LEU A 179 17.99 -2.13 5.81
N LEU A 180 19.27 -2.00 5.47
CA LEU A 180 20.09 -3.13 5.07
C LEU A 180 20.62 -3.86 6.30
N PRO A 181 20.79 -5.19 6.24
CA PRO A 181 21.52 -5.94 7.27
C PRO A 181 22.97 -5.46 7.36
N GLU A 182 23.55 -5.55 8.56
CA GLU A 182 24.96 -5.31 8.81
C GLU A 182 25.86 -6.35 8.13
#